data_1c9d509a075b4a64663bb53eeef91626
#
_entry.id   1c9d509a075b4a64663bb53eeef91626
#
_cell.length_a   1.000
_cell.length_b   1.000
_cell.length_c   1.000
_cell.angle_alpha   90.00
_cell.angle_beta   90.00
_cell.angle_gamma   90.00
#
_symmetry.space_group_name_H-M   'P 1'
#
loop_
_entity.id
_entity.type
_entity.pdbx_description
1 polymer ?
#
loop_
_entity_poly.entity_id
_entity_poly.type
_entity_poly.pdbx_seq_one_letter_code
_entity_poly.pdbx_strand_id
1 'polypeptide(L)'
;TYGGRQAGSDAEHAAAEYLYQEMLALGLEDVEKVAADCDRWQFNGASFTVNGEDYPIYTYATAATPAEGLTAEVVYVGQGTMWDYEGVDIKGKIVLVDINQRDNWWITYPMLEAEYQGAAAILAANIGGFAQVADDALNSQDICGPTSIPTCSIGVADSLKLRAMMEEGTVTGTLIVDNEVEIGTGVTYNIMGKIKGKSSDHQILVGGHYDMHFFGFQDDNCAVGLVLAMAKAMKESGYQPENDIVFCLHGAEEWGSSYTQFDWTVGAWEMINHVHPEWVGKTLAFINFELPAYEFDSYTTTYSAPEMFSMLRYFVNEYAYSPEPVGCFADGVLTEGYQTYTYSDDFSYYKAGVPSTVNGFLLQKDMETVFPFYIDYYHTQYDTPDTYNDAVMKFNIQYYGALTMYIDQTPA
;
A
#
# COMPACT_ATOMS: atom_id res chain seq x y z
N THR A 1 5.05 -0.51 -18.59
CA THR A 1 5.86 0.17 -17.55
C THR A 1 5.17 1.46 -17.20
N TYR A 2 4.38 1.44 -16.18
CA TYR A 2 3.51 2.58 -15.92
C TYR A 2 4.02 3.48 -14.79
N GLY A 3 5.16 3.21 -14.16
CA GLY A 3 5.53 3.93 -12.94
C GLY A 3 4.51 3.72 -11.83
N GLY A 4 4.55 4.51 -10.76
CA GLY A 4 3.57 4.46 -9.69
C GLY A 4 2.16 4.79 -10.19
N ARG A 5 1.15 4.12 -9.64
CA ARG A 5 -0.26 4.42 -9.86
C ARG A 5 -0.79 5.17 -8.65
N GLN A 6 -0.46 6.44 -8.59
CA GLN A 6 -0.88 7.31 -7.49
C GLN A 6 -2.38 7.61 -7.57
N ALA A 7 -3.01 7.85 -6.43
CA ALA A 7 -4.44 8.11 -6.32
C ALA A 7 -4.91 9.20 -7.31
N GLY A 8 -5.98 8.89 -8.05
CA GLY A 8 -6.57 9.79 -9.05
C GLY A 8 -5.72 10.07 -10.28
N SER A 9 -4.55 9.42 -10.43
CA SER A 9 -3.66 9.64 -11.57
C SER A 9 -4.18 9.00 -12.86
N ASP A 10 -3.68 9.46 -14.00
CA ASP A 10 -3.99 8.88 -15.30
C ASP A 10 -3.57 7.39 -15.38
N ALA A 11 -2.47 7.02 -14.72
CA ALA A 11 -2.01 5.63 -14.65
C ALA A 11 -2.94 4.74 -13.83
N GLU A 12 -3.45 5.23 -12.70
CA GLU A 12 -4.46 4.53 -11.90
C GLU A 12 -5.77 4.36 -12.70
N HIS A 13 -6.24 5.42 -13.37
CA HIS A 13 -7.45 5.35 -14.20
C HIS A 13 -7.31 4.36 -15.37
N ALA A 14 -6.13 4.30 -16.01
CA ALA A 14 -5.87 3.33 -17.05
C ALA A 14 -5.86 1.89 -16.51
N ALA A 15 -5.30 1.67 -15.32
CA ALA A 15 -5.35 0.38 -14.65
C ALA A 15 -6.79 0.00 -14.26
N ALA A 16 -7.57 0.93 -13.74
CA ALA A 16 -8.99 0.72 -13.44
C ALA A 16 -9.79 0.24 -14.67
N GLU A 17 -9.55 0.87 -15.81
CA GLU A 17 -10.22 0.44 -17.05
C GLU A 17 -9.76 -0.95 -17.49
N TYR A 18 -8.48 -1.25 -17.41
CA TYR A 18 -7.96 -2.59 -17.72
C TYR A 18 -8.59 -3.66 -16.82
N LEU A 19 -8.64 -3.42 -15.51
CA LEU A 19 -9.21 -4.36 -14.53
C LEU A 19 -10.71 -4.55 -14.73
N TYR A 20 -11.44 -3.50 -15.06
CA TYR A 20 -12.84 -3.58 -15.44
C TYR A 20 -13.05 -4.52 -16.65
N GLN A 21 -12.23 -4.39 -17.70
CA GLN A 21 -12.29 -5.25 -18.86
C GLN A 21 -11.90 -6.71 -18.55
N GLU A 22 -10.91 -6.94 -17.67
CA GLU A 22 -10.53 -8.28 -17.21
C GLU A 22 -11.68 -8.96 -16.46
N MET A 23 -12.37 -8.25 -15.55
CA MET A 23 -13.53 -8.80 -14.84
C MET A 23 -14.67 -9.16 -15.79
N LEU A 24 -14.93 -8.35 -16.81
CA LEU A 24 -15.89 -8.67 -17.89
C LEU A 24 -15.45 -9.91 -18.67
N ALA A 25 -14.17 -10.02 -19.03
CA ALA A 25 -13.63 -11.15 -19.76
C ALA A 25 -13.69 -12.47 -18.97
N LEU A 26 -13.58 -12.41 -17.64
CA LEU A 26 -13.80 -13.55 -16.74
C LEU A 26 -15.28 -13.97 -16.67
N GLY A 27 -16.18 -13.19 -17.22
CA GLY A 27 -17.62 -13.46 -17.20
C GLY A 27 -18.24 -13.27 -15.82
N LEU A 28 -17.71 -12.36 -15.03
CA LEU A 28 -18.35 -11.93 -13.80
C LEU A 28 -19.64 -11.16 -14.12
N GLU A 29 -20.58 -11.21 -13.21
CA GLU A 29 -21.85 -10.50 -13.33
C GLU A 29 -21.80 -9.17 -12.59
N ASP A 30 -22.66 -8.23 -13.00
CA ASP A 30 -22.78 -6.89 -12.41
C ASP A 30 -21.40 -6.23 -12.23
N VAL A 31 -20.58 -6.26 -13.30
CA VAL A 31 -19.26 -5.64 -13.30
C VAL A 31 -19.40 -4.13 -13.35
N GLU A 32 -18.85 -3.45 -12.38
CA GLU A 32 -18.96 -2.00 -12.23
C GLU A 32 -17.60 -1.35 -11.97
N LYS A 33 -17.46 -0.11 -12.44
CA LYS A 33 -16.39 0.80 -12.09
C LYS A 33 -17.00 1.95 -11.29
N VAL A 34 -16.80 1.91 -9.98
CA VAL A 34 -17.46 2.80 -9.01
C VAL A 34 -16.53 3.93 -8.65
N ALA A 35 -16.93 5.17 -8.95
CA ALA A 35 -16.15 6.35 -8.61
C ALA A 35 -16.18 6.61 -7.09
N ALA A 36 -15.03 7.00 -6.55
CA ALA A 36 -14.87 7.46 -5.19
C ALA A 36 -14.06 8.75 -5.17
N ASP A 37 -14.44 9.69 -4.30
CA ASP A 37 -13.75 10.97 -4.18
C ASP A 37 -12.40 10.79 -3.49
N CYS A 38 -11.36 11.40 -4.05
CA CYS A 38 -10.02 11.42 -3.45
C CYS A 38 -9.29 12.71 -3.83
N ASP A 39 -8.05 12.86 -3.37
CA ASP A 39 -7.13 13.81 -3.96
C ASP A 39 -6.56 13.22 -5.26
N ARG A 40 -6.13 14.07 -6.17
CA ARG A 40 -5.44 13.63 -7.39
C ARG A 40 -3.97 13.97 -7.29
N TRP A 41 -3.15 12.96 -7.54
CA TRP A 41 -1.70 13.07 -7.56
C TRP A 41 -1.16 12.58 -8.90
N GLN A 42 -0.73 13.51 -9.75
CA GLN A 42 -0.16 13.18 -11.05
C GLN A 42 1.32 13.53 -11.05
N PHE A 43 2.15 12.52 -10.81
CA PHE A 43 3.60 12.67 -10.85
C PHE A 43 4.12 12.55 -12.28
N ASN A 44 4.73 13.61 -12.80
CA ASN A 44 5.30 13.69 -14.14
C ASN A 44 6.82 13.53 -14.15
N GLY A 45 7.48 13.75 -13.01
CA GLY A 45 8.91 13.55 -12.84
C GLY A 45 9.52 14.43 -11.76
N ALA A 46 10.71 14.07 -11.34
CA ALA A 46 11.52 14.87 -10.44
C ALA A 46 13.00 14.75 -10.79
N SER A 47 13.77 15.78 -10.49
CA SER A 47 15.24 15.79 -10.60
C SER A 47 15.86 16.65 -9.54
N PHE A 48 17.04 16.23 -9.07
CA PHE A 48 17.85 17.02 -8.16
C PHE A 48 19.31 17.06 -8.65
N THR A 49 19.86 18.24 -8.78
CA THR A 49 21.21 18.43 -9.31
C THR A 49 22.05 19.29 -8.38
N VAL A 50 23.31 18.88 -8.19
CA VAL A 50 24.32 19.66 -7.46
C VAL A 50 25.58 19.71 -8.30
N ASN A 51 26.10 20.91 -8.56
CA ASN A 51 27.32 21.13 -9.40
C ASN A 51 27.24 20.44 -10.78
N GLY A 52 26.03 20.28 -11.35
CA GLY A 52 25.84 19.66 -12.66
C GLY A 52 25.83 18.12 -12.61
N GLU A 53 25.85 17.52 -11.45
CA GLU A 53 25.66 16.08 -11.23
C GLU A 53 24.23 15.81 -10.79
N ASP A 54 23.59 14.79 -11.39
CA ASP A 54 22.24 14.37 -11.07
C ASP A 54 22.24 13.37 -9.90
N TYR A 55 21.31 13.56 -8.97
CA TYR A 55 21.04 12.68 -7.84
C TYR A 55 19.64 12.09 -8.01
N PRO A 56 19.51 10.76 -8.09
CA PRO A 56 18.19 10.12 -8.17
C PRO A 56 17.32 10.46 -6.97
N ILE A 57 16.09 10.88 -7.26
CA ILE A 57 15.06 11.17 -6.27
C ILE A 57 13.71 10.63 -6.71
N TYR A 58 12.81 10.44 -5.77
CA TYR A 58 11.43 10.10 -6.05
C TYR A 58 10.50 10.76 -5.01
N THR A 59 9.22 10.85 -5.35
CA THR A 59 8.21 11.43 -4.46
C THR A 59 6.82 10.86 -4.69
N TYR A 60 5.96 11.05 -3.68
CA TYR A 60 4.54 10.76 -3.74
C TYR A 60 3.78 11.83 -2.94
N ALA A 61 2.59 12.20 -3.39
CA ALA A 61 1.70 13.11 -2.67
C ALA A 61 2.40 14.40 -2.16
N THR A 62 3.13 15.11 -3.02
CA THR A 62 3.89 16.29 -2.66
C THR A 62 3.60 17.49 -3.56
N ALA A 63 3.90 18.68 -3.07
CA ALA A 63 3.82 19.91 -3.84
C ALA A 63 4.85 19.93 -5.00
N ALA A 64 4.49 20.60 -6.10
CA ALA A 64 5.42 20.88 -7.19
C ALA A 64 6.38 22.02 -6.86
N THR A 65 7.54 22.07 -7.56
CA THR A 65 8.37 23.25 -7.62
C THR A 65 7.82 24.24 -8.65
N PRO A 66 8.27 25.52 -8.65
CA PRO A 66 8.15 26.35 -9.85
C PRO A 66 8.76 25.64 -11.07
N ALA A 67 8.26 25.95 -12.27
CA ALA A 67 8.70 25.29 -13.51
C ALA A 67 10.20 25.45 -13.80
N GLU A 68 10.79 26.57 -13.37
CA GLU A 68 12.24 26.83 -13.44
C GLU A 68 13.05 26.06 -12.39
N GLY A 69 12.38 25.36 -11.49
CA GLY A 69 12.97 24.66 -10.36
C GLY A 69 13.22 25.56 -9.14
N LEU A 70 13.58 24.92 -8.05
CA LEU A 70 13.98 25.53 -6.78
C LEU A 70 15.49 25.39 -6.61
N THR A 71 16.23 26.50 -6.69
CA THR A 71 17.67 26.52 -6.42
C THR A 71 17.93 27.13 -5.06
N ALA A 72 18.50 26.35 -4.13
CA ALA A 72 18.77 26.80 -2.77
C ALA A 72 19.97 26.06 -2.15
N GLU A 73 20.49 26.60 -1.05
CA GLU A 73 21.46 25.91 -0.21
C GLU A 73 20.83 24.64 0.39
N VAL A 74 21.60 23.55 0.41
CA VAL A 74 21.23 22.28 1.05
C VAL A 74 21.85 22.21 2.44
N VAL A 75 21.04 21.91 3.45
CA VAL A 75 21.47 21.85 4.86
C VAL A 75 21.02 20.53 5.48
N TYR A 76 21.95 19.82 6.08
CA TYR A 76 21.63 18.60 6.82
C TYR A 76 21.14 18.92 8.22
N VAL A 77 20.01 18.33 8.64
CA VAL A 77 19.36 18.58 9.93
C VAL A 77 19.01 17.29 10.68
N GLY A 78 19.91 16.35 10.68
CA GLY A 78 19.74 15.11 11.46
C GLY A 78 18.51 14.32 11.04
N GLN A 79 17.68 13.97 11.99
CA GLN A 79 16.43 13.21 11.76
C GLN A 79 15.21 14.10 11.44
N GLY A 80 15.40 15.41 11.33
CA GLY A 80 14.32 16.34 11.03
C GLY A 80 13.32 16.53 12.19
N THR A 81 13.72 16.21 13.41
CA THR A 81 12.90 16.47 14.59
C THR A 81 13.02 17.95 15.02
N MET A 82 12.06 18.42 15.77
CA MET A 82 12.08 19.79 16.31
C MET A 82 13.43 20.18 16.94
N TRP A 83 14.09 19.24 17.58
CA TRP A 83 15.38 19.45 18.26
C TRP A 83 16.55 19.60 17.28
N ASP A 84 16.47 18.94 16.14
CA ASP A 84 17.52 18.97 15.12
C ASP A 84 17.60 20.34 14.41
N TYR A 85 16.52 21.12 14.45
CA TYR A 85 16.45 22.47 13.90
C TYR A 85 16.97 23.56 14.84
N GLU A 86 17.19 23.25 16.13
CA GLU A 86 17.57 24.26 17.11
C GLU A 86 18.91 24.91 16.76
N GLY A 87 18.88 26.22 16.51
CA GLY A 87 20.06 26.98 16.15
C GLY A 87 20.55 26.85 14.70
N VAL A 88 19.83 26.13 13.86
CA VAL A 88 20.15 25.96 12.43
C VAL A 88 19.34 26.94 11.59
N ASP A 89 20.00 27.73 10.73
CA ASP A 89 19.33 28.60 9.77
C ASP A 89 18.92 27.80 8.54
N ILE A 90 17.62 27.51 8.40
CA ILE A 90 17.09 26.70 7.29
C ILE A 90 16.05 27.44 6.44
N LYS A 91 15.75 28.69 6.78
CA LYS A 91 14.67 29.42 6.12
C LYS A 91 14.95 29.61 4.63
N GLY A 92 14.06 29.06 3.80
CA GLY A 92 14.18 29.10 2.35
C GLY A 92 15.26 28.17 1.77
N LYS A 93 15.78 27.25 2.56
CA LYS A 93 16.77 26.25 2.13
C LYS A 93 16.13 24.90 1.85
N ILE A 94 16.84 24.02 1.15
CA ILE A 94 16.52 22.61 1.01
C ILE A 94 17.12 21.90 2.21
N VAL A 95 16.28 21.22 3.03
CA VAL A 95 16.80 20.43 4.14
C VAL A 95 17.01 18.98 3.70
N LEU A 96 18.09 18.38 4.19
CA LEU A 96 18.39 16.96 4.04
C LEU A 96 18.25 16.31 5.40
N VAL A 97 17.44 15.23 5.48
CA VAL A 97 17.17 14.52 6.73
C VAL A 97 17.43 13.03 6.57
N ASP A 98 17.79 12.39 7.67
CA ASP A 98 17.84 10.94 7.81
C ASP A 98 16.54 10.47 8.49
N ILE A 99 15.71 9.71 7.79
CA ILE A 99 14.48 9.15 8.37
C ILE A 99 14.76 7.76 8.93
N ASN A 100 14.29 7.52 10.15
CA ASN A 100 14.24 6.21 10.75
C ASN A 100 12.79 5.92 11.16
N GLN A 101 12.08 5.11 10.39
CA GLN A 101 10.67 4.80 10.62
C GLN A 101 10.41 4.08 11.95
N ARG A 102 11.40 3.42 12.54
CA ARG A 102 11.25 2.80 13.87
C ARG A 102 11.16 3.84 14.98
N ASP A 103 11.88 4.94 14.83
CA ASP A 103 11.97 6.00 15.82
C ASP A 103 11.01 7.17 15.50
N ASN A 104 10.87 7.49 14.22
CA ASN A 104 10.02 8.56 13.71
C ASN A 104 8.76 7.94 13.05
N TRP A 105 7.92 7.38 13.90
CA TRP A 105 6.66 6.80 13.44
C TRP A 105 5.81 7.83 12.70
N TRP A 106 5.38 7.44 11.52
CA TRP A 106 4.61 8.20 10.55
C TRP A 106 5.38 9.31 9.83
N ILE A 107 5.47 9.06 8.62
CA ILE A 107 6.23 9.67 7.53
C ILE A 107 6.01 11.16 7.32
N THR A 108 4.84 11.69 7.67
CA THR A 108 4.55 13.10 7.46
C THR A 108 5.19 14.03 8.50
N TYR A 109 5.61 13.54 9.64
CA TYR A 109 6.10 14.40 10.71
C TYR A 109 7.39 15.14 10.37
N PRO A 110 8.45 14.51 9.85
CA PRO A 110 9.64 15.24 9.43
C PRO A 110 9.35 16.27 8.34
N MET A 111 8.40 15.97 7.42
CA MET A 111 8.00 16.87 6.35
C MET A 111 7.26 18.09 6.87
N LEU A 112 6.30 17.89 7.75
CA LEU A 112 5.54 18.97 8.39
C LEU A 112 6.43 19.83 9.28
N GLU A 113 7.37 19.24 10.01
CA GLU A 113 8.32 19.99 10.83
C GLU A 113 9.23 20.86 9.96
N ALA A 114 9.76 20.34 8.86
CA ALA A 114 10.58 21.11 7.91
C ALA A 114 9.80 22.32 7.36
N GLU A 115 8.55 22.12 6.96
CA GLU A 115 7.68 23.19 6.50
C GLU A 115 7.43 24.23 7.59
N TYR A 116 7.12 23.80 8.80
CA TYR A 116 6.89 24.66 9.96
C TYR A 116 8.12 25.51 10.28
N GLN A 117 9.32 24.96 10.17
CA GLN A 117 10.59 25.66 10.37
C GLN A 117 10.95 26.59 9.22
N GLY A 118 10.22 26.53 8.09
CA GLY A 118 10.38 27.43 6.94
C GLY A 118 11.37 26.96 5.89
N ALA A 119 11.62 25.67 5.81
CA ALA A 119 12.34 25.06 4.69
C ALA A 119 11.61 25.34 3.37
N ALA A 120 12.37 25.38 2.27
CA ALA A 120 11.79 25.50 0.93
C ALA A 120 11.48 24.14 0.28
N ALA A 121 12.20 23.10 0.68
CA ALA A 121 11.98 21.71 0.29
C ALA A 121 12.68 20.77 1.27
N ILE A 122 12.35 19.49 1.20
CA ILE A 122 13.01 18.44 1.99
C ILE A 122 13.43 17.27 1.09
N LEU A 123 14.63 16.76 1.35
CA LEU A 123 15.16 15.51 0.84
C LEU A 123 15.32 14.55 2.01
N ALA A 124 14.74 13.35 1.93
CA ALA A 124 14.74 12.37 3.00
C ALA A 124 15.46 11.10 2.58
N ALA A 125 16.48 10.70 3.34
CA ALA A 125 17.15 9.42 3.20
C ALA A 125 16.67 8.46 4.29
N ASN A 126 16.24 7.25 3.91
CA ASN A 126 15.80 6.25 4.88
C ASN A 126 17.00 5.47 5.41
N ILE A 127 17.33 5.68 6.68
CA ILE A 127 18.48 5.05 7.35
C ILE A 127 18.11 3.96 8.35
N GLY A 128 16.84 3.73 8.60
CA GLY A 128 16.37 2.75 9.58
C GLY A 128 14.90 2.41 9.42
N GLY A 129 14.57 1.16 9.71
CA GLY A 129 13.19 0.68 9.61
C GLY A 129 12.96 -0.06 8.33
N PHE A 130 12.31 0.56 7.37
CA PHE A 130 11.90 -0.06 6.11
C PHE A 130 12.78 0.38 4.94
N ALA A 131 12.70 -0.36 3.82
CA ALA A 131 13.26 0.04 2.54
C ALA A 131 14.79 0.25 2.51
N GLN A 132 15.53 -0.72 3.01
CA GLN A 132 16.99 -0.65 3.10
C GLN A 132 17.71 -1.72 2.26
N VAL A 133 17.08 -2.18 1.18
CA VAL A 133 17.63 -3.22 0.29
C VAL A 133 18.99 -2.82 -0.30
N ALA A 134 19.19 -1.53 -0.57
CA ALA A 134 20.42 -0.98 -1.10
C ALA A 134 20.59 0.49 -0.68
N ASP A 135 21.83 0.98 -0.72
CA ASP A 135 22.14 2.36 -0.36
C ASP A 135 21.56 3.40 -1.34
N ASP A 136 21.07 2.97 -2.49
CA ASP A 136 20.38 3.79 -3.49
C ASP A 136 18.86 3.59 -3.50
N ALA A 137 18.31 2.83 -2.53
CA ALA A 137 16.87 2.66 -2.41
C ALA A 137 16.16 3.99 -2.16
N LEU A 138 15.09 4.20 -2.92
CA LEU A 138 14.18 5.33 -2.76
C LEU A 138 12.90 4.81 -2.14
N ASN A 139 12.44 5.41 -1.05
CA ASN A 139 11.18 5.03 -0.43
C ASN A 139 10.18 6.18 -0.57
N SER A 140 9.09 5.94 -1.27
CA SER A 140 8.09 6.98 -1.49
C SER A 140 7.21 7.24 -0.28
N GLN A 141 6.94 6.24 0.54
CA GLN A 141 6.08 6.39 1.72
C GLN A 141 6.70 7.32 2.76
N ASP A 142 8.02 7.28 2.92
CA ASP A 142 8.71 8.09 3.93
C ASP A 142 8.63 9.60 3.68
N ILE A 143 8.10 9.99 2.53
CA ILE A 143 8.05 11.38 2.10
C ILE A 143 6.66 11.82 1.65
N CYS A 144 5.65 10.99 1.87
CA CYS A 144 4.26 11.33 1.58
C CYS A 144 3.76 12.40 2.55
N GLY A 145 2.81 13.16 2.11
CA GLY A 145 2.02 13.98 3.00
C GLY A 145 1.63 15.34 2.46
N PRO A 146 0.58 15.89 3.03
CA PRO A 146 0.02 17.16 2.61
C PRO A 146 0.90 18.32 3.08
N THR A 147 2.03 18.52 2.44
CA THR A 147 2.89 19.69 2.65
C THR A 147 2.74 20.68 1.51
N SER A 148 2.96 21.96 1.80
CA SER A 148 3.01 23.01 0.78
C SER A 148 4.40 23.16 0.14
N ILE A 149 5.39 22.41 0.62
CA ILE A 149 6.76 22.38 0.09
C ILE A 149 7.04 21.03 -0.58
N PRO A 150 7.90 20.98 -1.61
CA PRO A 150 8.32 19.74 -2.23
C PRO A 150 9.05 18.82 -1.24
N THR A 151 8.66 17.55 -1.22
CA THR A 151 9.27 16.49 -0.40
C THR A 151 9.70 15.34 -1.30
N CYS A 152 10.95 14.88 -1.19
CA CYS A 152 11.49 13.82 -2.05
C CYS A 152 12.36 12.85 -1.26
N SER A 153 12.31 11.58 -1.63
CA SER A 153 13.27 10.58 -1.19
C SER A 153 14.57 10.69 -1.96
N ILE A 154 15.68 10.45 -1.29
CA ILE A 154 17.03 10.34 -1.86
C ILE A 154 17.73 9.10 -1.26
N GLY A 155 18.58 8.43 -2.05
CA GLY A 155 19.34 7.29 -1.55
C GLY A 155 20.31 7.65 -0.43
N VAL A 156 20.55 6.71 0.48
CA VAL A 156 21.47 6.89 1.62
C VAL A 156 22.88 7.23 1.14
N ALA A 157 23.39 6.56 0.09
CA ALA A 157 24.70 6.82 -0.47
C ALA A 157 24.84 8.26 -0.97
N ASP A 158 23.82 8.78 -1.65
CA ASP A 158 23.79 10.14 -2.16
C ASP A 158 23.64 11.16 -1.03
N SER A 159 22.84 10.86 0.00
CA SER A 159 22.77 11.69 1.22
C SER A 159 24.16 11.83 1.87
N LEU A 160 24.87 10.72 2.06
CA LEU A 160 26.23 10.74 2.64
C LEU A 160 27.22 11.53 1.79
N LYS A 161 27.13 11.43 0.45
CA LYS A 161 27.96 12.19 -0.48
C LYS A 161 27.71 13.70 -0.36
N LEU A 162 26.45 14.12 -0.31
CA LEU A 162 26.07 15.52 -0.11
C LEU A 162 26.57 16.04 1.25
N ARG A 163 26.46 15.25 2.31
CA ARG A 163 26.94 15.60 3.64
C ARG A 163 28.46 15.81 3.67
N ALA A 164 29.22 14.92 3.01
CA ALA A 164 30.66 15.10 2.87
C ALA A 164 31.01 16.40 2.12
N MET A 165 30.25 16.77 1.08
CA MET A 165 30.42 18.05 0.40
C MET A 165 30.11 19.25 1.32
N MET A 166 29.15 19.15 2.21
CA MET A 166 28.82 20.21 3.18
C MET A 166 29.92 20.44 4.21
N GLU A 167 30.71 19.42 4.53
CA GLU A 167 31.89 19.57 5.41
C GLU A 167 32.99 20.42 4.75
N GLU A 168 33.05 20.44 3.41
CA GLU A 168 34.03 21.23 2.63
C GLU A 168 33.53 22.65 2.32
N GLY A 169 32.23 22.92 2.39
CA GLY A 169 31.67 24.23 2.12
C GLY A 169 30.16 24.22 1.85
N THR A 170 29.62 25.35 1.48
CA THR A 170 28.22 25.50 1.13
C THR A 170 27.85 24.68 -0.11
N VAL A 171 26.84 23.83 -0.01
CA VAL A 171 26.29 23.06 -1.12
C VAL A 171 25.01 23.73 -1.60
N THR A 172 24.92 23.98 -2.89
CA THR A 172 23.70 24.52 -3.52
C THR A 172 23.19 23.51 -4.54
N GLY A 173 21.89 23.17 -4.42
CA GLY A 173 21.23 22.24 -5.31
C GLY A 173 20.04 22.87 -6.04
N THR A 174 19.69 22.32 -7.18
CA THR A 174 18.48 22.65 -7.92
C THR A 174 17.54 21.46 -7.92
N LEU A 175 16.38 21.64 -7.34
CA LEU A 175 15.29 20.65 -7.27
C LEU A 175 14.19 21.02 -8.27
N ILE A 176 13.76 20.06 -9.07
CA ILE A 176 12.58 20.15 -9.92
C ILE A 176 11.65 19.01 -9.52
N VAL A 177 10.40 19.33 -9.21
CA VAL A 177 9.31 18.37 -9.00
C VAL A 177 8.16 18.81 -9.88
N ASP A 178 7.89 18.02 -10.91
CA ASP A 178 6.73 18.19 -11.80
C ASP A 178 5.61 17.26 -11.32
N ASN A 179 4.71 17.83 -10.56
CA ASN A 179 3.59 17.11 -9.94
C ASN A 179 2.31 17.96 -10.05
N GLU A 180 1.23 17.36 -10.52
CA GLU A 180 -0.08 17.99 -10.51
C GLU A 180 -0.85 17.48 -9.30
N VAL A 181 -1.29 18.40 -8.44
CA VAL A 181 -1.97 18.09 -7.20
C VAL A 181 -3.32 18.78 -7.16
N GLU A 182 -4.38 18.01 -7.00
CA GLU A 182 -5.75 18.51 -6.85
C GLU A 182 -6.34 17.96 -5.54
N ILE A 183 -6.45 18.80 -4.53
CA ILE A 183 -6.94 18.41 -3.21
C ILE A 183 -8.48 18.44 -3.19
N GLY A 184 -9.09 17.28 -2.84
CA GLY A 184 -10.54 17.14 -2.64
C GLY A 184 -11.37 17.18 -3.92
N THR A 185 -10.75 17.07 -5.10
CA THR A 185 -11.45 17.13 -6.40
C THR A 185 -11.08 16.01 -7.36
N GLY A 186 -10.16 15.13 -6.94
CA GLY A 186 -9.79 13.94 -7.68
C GLY A 186 -10.83 12.83 -7.54
N VAL A 187 -10.69 11.83 -8.39
CA VAL A 187 -11.55 10.65 -8.40
C VAL A 187 -10.67 9.43 -8.58
N THR A 188 -10.85 8.44 -7.71
CA THR A 188 -10.37 7.08 -7.92
C THR A 188 -11.55 6.17 -8.28
N TYR A 189 -11.28 4.92 -8.62
CA TYR A 189 -12.32 3.95 -8.95
C TYR A 189 -12.12 2.66 -8.16
N ASN A 190 -13.20 2.14 -7.58
CA ASN A 190 -13.26 0.76 -7.14
C ASN A 190 -13.83 -0.09 -8.27
N ILE A 191 -13.21 -1.22 -8.55
CA ILE A 191 -13.62 -2.14 -9.62
C ILE A 191 -14.21 -3.37 -8.98
N MET A 192 -15.47 -3.67 -9.27
CA MET A 192 -16.14 -4.82 -8.70
C MET A 192 -16.85 -5.67 -9.74
N GLY A 193 -17.01 -6.93 -9.42
CA GLY A 193 -17.82 -7.88 -10.19
C GLY A 193 -18.11 -9.10 -9.33
N LYS A 194 -19.13 -9.89 -9.67
CA LYS A 194 -19.55 -10.97 -8.80
C LYS A 194 -19.85 -12.29 -9.51
N ILE A 195 -19.81 -13.34 -8.72
CA ILE A 195 -20.48 -14.61 -9.00
C ILE A 195 -21.75 -14.62 -8.17
N LYS A 196 -22.93 -14.61 -8.85
CA LYS A 196 -24.21 -14.63 -8.18
C LYS A 196 -24.45 -15.93 -7.44
N GLY A 197 -24.90 -15.80 -6.18
CA GLY A 197 -25.39 -16.89 -5.36
C GLY A 197 -26.79 -17.34 -5.72
N LYS A 198 -27.26 -18.39 -5.08
CA LYS A 198 -28.66 -18.81 -5.13
C LYS A 198 -29.58 -17.80 -4.42
N SER A 199 -29.01 -17.06 -3.45
CA SER A 199 -29.62 -15.88 -2.83
C SER A 199 -28.63 -14.71 -2.87
N SER A 200 -29.16 -13.49 -2.98
CA SER A 200 -28.41 -12.26 -2.85
C SER A 200 -28.75 -11.51 -1.55
N ASP A 201 -29.30 -12.23 -0.56
CA ASP A 201 -29.59 -11.65 0.75
C ASP A 201 -28.31 -11.32 1.52
N HIS A 202 -27.27 -12.15 1.31
CA HIS A 202 -25.93 -11.93 1.86
C HIS A 202 -24.88 -12.01 0.77
N GLN A 203 -23.68 -11.58 1.11
CA GLN A 203 -22.52 -11.61 0.22
C GLN A 203 -21.21 -11.82 0.98
N ILE A 204 -20.16 -12.26 0.26
CA ILE A 204 -18.80 -12.32 0.72
C ILE A 204 -17.98 -11.43 -0.21
N LEU A 205 -17.17 -10.55 0.34
CA LEU A 205 -16.23 -9.71 -0.41
C LEU A 205 -14.86 -10.36 -0.44
N VAL A 206 -14.18 -10.27 -1.58
CA VAL A 206 -12.80 -10.72 -1.79
C VAL A 206 -12.09 -9.59 -2.51
N GLY A 207 -11.03 -9.06 -1.93
CA GLY A 207 -10.42 -7.84 -2.46
C GLY A 207 -8.97 -7.60 -2.10
N GLY A 208 -8.46 -6.49 -2.58
CA GLY A 208 -7.15 -5.90 -2.38
C GLY A 208 -7.10 -4.60 -3.16
N HIS A 209 -5.99 -3.88 -3.13
CA HIS A 209 -5.89 -2.62 -3.85
C HIS A 209 -5.05 -2.72 -5.14
N TYR A 210 -5.18 -1.71 -6.00
CA TYR A 210 -4.49 -1.71 -7.29
C TYR A 210 -3.69 -0.43 -7.56
N ASP A 211 -3.82 0.60 -6.73
CA ASP A 211 -2.87 1.71 -6.71
C ASP A 211 -1.54 1.24 -6.11
N MET A 212 -0.45 1.96 -6.33
CA MET A 212 0.87 1.47 -5.94
C MET A 212 1.95 2.54 -6.01
N HIS A 213 2.97 2.34 -5.21
CA HIS A 213 4.28 2.98 -5.34
C HIS A 213 5.15 2.25 -6.38
N PHE A 214 5.91 2.98 -7.18
CA PHE A 214 6.83 2.44 -8.19
C PHE A 214 6.20 1.36 -9.08
N PHE A 215 6.73 0.12 -9.03
CA PHE A 215 6.18 -1.03 -9.72
C PHE A 215 5.14 -1.77 -8.89
N GLY A 216 5.20 -1.64 -7.56
CA GLY A 216 4.26 -2.22 -6.62
C GLY A 216 3.92 -3.67 -6.94
N PHE A 217 4.94 -4.53 -7.13
CA PHE A 217 4.69 -5.89 -7.60
C PHE A 217 4.06 -6.74 -6.51
N GLN A 218 4.63 -6.72 -5.31
CA GLN A 218 4.02 -7.35 -4.14
C GLN A 218 2.91 -6.45 -3.61
N ASP A 219 3.14 -5.13 -3.54
CA ASP A 219 2.29 -4.14 -2.97
C ASP A 219 1.64 -3.25 -4.06
N ASP A 220 0.43 -3.58 -4.61
CA ASP A 220 -0.31 -4.78 -4.29
C ASP A 220 -0.78 -5.49 -5.57
N ASN A 221 0.03 -5.46 -6.65
CA ASN A 221 -0.31 -6.17 -7.89
C ASN A 221 -0.51 -7.68 -7.68
N CYS A 222 0.16 -8.28 -6.69
CA CYS A 222 0.00 -9.68 -6.38
C CYS A 222 -1.39 -9.99 -5.82
N ALA A 223 -1.97 -9.11 -4.98
CA ALA A 223 -3.35 -9.27 -4.55
C ALA A 223 -4.34 -9.12 -5.70
N VAL A 224 -4.13 -8.14 -6.58
CA VAL A 224 -4.92 -8.04 -7.82
C VAL A 224 -4.90 -9.35 -8.59
N GLY A 225 -3.71 -9.92 -8.80
CA GLY A 225 -3.55 -11.22 -9.47
C GLY A 225 -4.26 -12.35 -8.75
N LEU A 226 -4.16 -12.40 -7.42
CA LEU A 226 -4.81 -13.40 -6.58
C LEU A 226 -6.33 -13.32 -6.67
N VAL A 227 -6.92 -12.13 -6.52
CA VAL A 227 -8.36 -11.89 -6.60
C VAL A 227 -8.92 -12.36 -7.95
N LEU A 228 -8.29 -11.97 -9.06
CA LEU A 228 -8.70 -12.38 -10.40
C LEU A 228 -8.51 -13.89 -10.61
N ALA A 229 -7.43 -14.49 -10.07
CA ALA A 229 -7.20 -15.94 -10.16
C ALA A 229 -8.24 -16.73 -9.36
N MET A 230 -8.63 -16.26 -8.17
CA MET A 230 -9.71 -16.86 -7.38
C MET A 230 -11.05 -16.78 -8.13
N ALA A 231 -11.39 -15.62 -8.68
CA ALA A 231 -12.60 -15.45 -9.49
C ALA A 231 -12.64 -16.43 -10.67
N LYS A 232 -11.52 -16.53 -11.40
CA LYS A 232 -11.37 -17.47 -12.52
C LYS A 232 -11.53 -18.93 -12.08
N ALA A 233 -10.83 -19.33 -11.03
CA ALA A 233 -10.87 -20.70 -10.52
C ALA A 233 -12.29 -21.10 -10.08
N MET A 234 -13.01 -20.22 -9.38
CA MET A 234 -14.40 -20.47 -8.98
C MET A 234 -15.33 -20.61 -10.19
N LYS A 235 -15.20 -19.72 -11.19
CA LYS A 235 -16.00 -19.82 -12.43
C LYS A 235 -15.71 -21.10 -13.20
N GLU A 236 -14.44 -21.43 -13.42
CA GLU A 236 -14.02 -22.62 -14.18
C GLU A 236 -14.36 -23.94 -13.46
N SER A 237 -14.37 -23.96 -12.13
CA SER A 237 -14.79 -25.12 -11.35
C SER A 237 -16.30 -25.39 -11.43
N GLY A 238 -17.08 -24.42 -11.89
CA GLY A 238 -18.55 -24.49 -11.90
C GLY A 238 -19.16 -24.37 -10.51
N TYR A 239 -18.45 -23.77 -9.54
CA TYR A 239 -18.97 -23.53 -8.19
C TYR A 239 -20.25 -22.71 -8.24
N GLN A 240 -21.26 -23.16 -7.51
CA GLN A 240 -22.55 -22.47 -7.39
C GLN A 240 -22.72 -22.00 -5.94
N PRO A 241 -22.38 -20.73 -5.64
CA PRO A 241 -22.44 -20.24 -4.27
C PRO A 241 -23.88 -20.12 -3.75
N GLU A 242 -24.04 -20.17 -2.44
CA GLU A 242 -25.31 -19.89 -1.75
C GLU A 242 -25.55 -18.36 -1.71
N ASN A 243 -24.49 -17.58 -1.45
CA ASN A 243 -24.50 -16.13 -1.34
C ASN A 243 -23.72 -15.50 -2.51
N ASP A 244 -23.92 -14.22 -2.77
CA ASP A 244 -23.10 -13.53 -3.77
C ASP A 244 -21.63 -13.50 -3.33
N ILE A 245 -20.70 -13.83 -4.23
CA ILE A 245 -19.26 -13.61 -4.03
C ILE A 245 -18.84 -12.43 -4.87
N VAL A 246 -18.49 -11.33 -4.23
CA VAL A 246 -18.11 -10.06 -4.86
C VAL A 246 -16.59 -9.92 -4.81
N PHE A 247 -15.99 -9.78 -5.98
CA PHE A 247 -14.57 -9.47 -6.14
C PHE A 247 -14.46 -7.96 -6.29
N CYS A 248 -13.66 -7.31 -5.43
CA CYS A 248 -13.54 -5.87 -5.39
C CYS A 248 -12.06 -5.47 -5.33
N LEU A 249 -11.65 -4.59 -6.25
CA LEU A 249 -10.31 -4.02 -6.29
C LEU A 249 -10.42 -2.53 -5.98
N HIS A 250 -9.77 -2.11 -4.92
CA HIS A 250 -9.84 -0.74 -4.42
C HIS A 250 -8.74 0.14 -5.03
N GLY A 251 -9.04 1.40 -5.27
CA GLY A 251 -8.06 2.43 -5.57
C GLY A 251 -7.84 3.34 -4.39
N ALA A 252 -6.77 4.16 -4.43
CA ALA A 252 -6.40 5.12 -3.39
C ALA A 252 -6.30 4.48 -1.99
N GLU A 253 -5.65 3.32 -1.92
CA GLU A 253 -5.27 2.70 -0.66
C GLU A 253 -4.06 3.39 -0.06
N GLU A 254 -3.02 3.57 -0.85
CA GLU A 254 -1.71 4.05 -0.42
C GLU A 254 -1.71 5.49 0.10
N TRP A 255 -2.45 6.35 -0.54
CA TRP A 255 -2.67 7.73 -0.14
C TRP A 255 -3.75 8.39 -0.99
N GLY A 256 -4.89 8.68 -0.45
CA GLY A 256 -6.00 9.19 -1.26
C GLY A 256 -6.73 10.41 -0.74
N SER A 257 -6.47 10.90 0.48
CA SER A 257 -7.19 12.05 1.03
C SER A 257 -6.37 12.81 2.05
N SER A 258 -5.99 14.03 1.71
CA SER A 258 -5.27 14.93 2.61
C SER A 258 -6.17 15.55 3.65
N TYR A 259 -5.58 15.92 4.78
CA TYR A 259 -6.24 16.67 5.87
C TYR A 259 -7.45 15.96 6.50
N THR A 260 -7.55 14.66 6.34
CA THR A 260 -8.55 13.81 6.99
C THR A 260 -7.88 12.79 7.89
N GLN A 261 -8.68 12.13 8.74
CA GLN A 261 -8.16 10.99 9.51
C GLN A 261 -8.04 9.69 8.68
N PHE A 262 -8.49 9.75 7.43
CA PHE A 262 -8.43 8.66 6.44
C PHE A 262 -7.69 9.16 5.20
N ASP A 263 -6.42 9.45 5.38
CA ASP A 263 -5.50 9.78 4.30
C ASP A 263 -5.06 8.55 3.51
N TRP A 264 -5.47 7.37 3.92
CA TRP A 264 -5.12 6.05 3.44
C TRP A 264 -6.35 5.11 3.46
N THR A 265 -6.40 4.06 2.63
CA THR A 265 -7.54 3.16 2.39
C THR A 265 -8.83 3.88 1.93
N VAL A 266 -8.68 4.96 1.17
CA VAL A 266 -9.78 5.88 0.86
C VAL A 266 -10.82 5.23 -0.03
N GLY A 267 -10.42 4.45 -1.03
CA GLY A 267 -11.35 3.77 -1.91
C GLY A 267 -12.26 2.79 -1.16
N ALA A 268 -11.68 1.99 -0.27
CA ALA A 268 -12.44 1.08 0.59
C ALA A 268 -13.37 1.82 1.54
N TRP A 269 -12.86 2.92 2.13
CA TRP A 269 -13.65 3.74 3.05
C TRP A 269 -14.87 4.38 2.36
N GLU A 270 -14.67 4.97 1.17
CA GLU A 270 -15.76 5.54 0.37
C GLU A 270 -16.77 4.46 -0.04
N MET A 271 -16.28 3.30 -0.44
CA MET A 271 -17.14 2.19 -0.87
C MET A 271 -18.13 1.79 0.22
N ILE A 272 -17.67 1.56 1.45
CA ILE A 272 -18.52 1.03 2.52
C ILE A 272 -19.32 2.12 3.24
N ASN A 273 -18.83 3.35 3.29
CA ASN A 273 -19.52 4.40 4.05
C ASN A 273 -20.44 5.26 3.20
N HIS A 274 -20.13 5.46 1.91
CA HIS A 274 -20.89 6.37 1.07
C HIS A 274 -21.56 5.69 -0.13
N VAL A 275 -20.88 4.75 -0.79
CA VAL A 275 -21.42 4.12 -2.01
C VAL A 275 -22.37 2.98 -1.66
N HIS A 276 -21.92 2.05 -0.82
CA HIS A 276 -22.66 0.85 -0.43
C HIS A 276 -22.82 0.69 1.08
N PRO A 277 -23.36 1.68 1.80
CA PRO A 277 -23.57 1.55 3.25
C PRO A 277 -24.53 0.41 3.62
N GLU A 278 -25.36 -0.06 2.69
CA GLU A 278 -26.24 -1.21 2.87
C GLU A 278 -25.49 -2.56 2.91
N TRP A 279 -24.21 -2.57 2.59
CA TRP A 279 -23.39 -3.77 2.74
C TRP A 279 -23.11 -4.12 4.21
N VAL A 280 -23.19 -3.13 5.10
CA VAL A 280 -23.14 -3.36 6.53
C VAL A 280 -24.34 -4.23 6.95
N GLY A 281 -24.06 -5.37 7.59
CA GLY A 281 -25.08 -6.36 7.97
C GLY A 281 -25.53 -7.30 6.82
N LYS A 282 -25.14 -7.00 5.57
CA LYS A 282 -25.33 -7.89 4.42
C LYS A 282 -24.07 -8.73 4.14
N THR A 283 -22.90 -8.15 4.35
CA THR A 283 -21.63 -8.81 4.09
C THR A 283 -21.24 -9.72 5.24
N LEU A 284 -21.08 -11.01 4.95
CA LEU A 284 -20.71 -12.05 5.93
C LEU A 284 -19.23 -11.93 6.30
N ALA A 285 -18.39 -11.61 5.33
CA ALA A 285 -16.96 -11.38 5.51
C ALA A 285 -16.38 -10.55 4.36
N PHE A 286 -15.36 -9.76 4.66
CA PHE A 286 -14.41 -9.23 3.68
C PHE A 286 -13.07 -9.95 3.83
N ILE A 287 -12.60 -10.58 2.78
CA ILE A 287 -11.32 -11.26 2.70
C ILE A 287 -10.39 -10.38 1.90
N ASN A 288 -9.55 -9.63 2.60
CA ASN A 288 -8.57 -8.72 2.03
C ASN A 288 -7.22 -9.40 1.84
N PHE A 289 -6.45 -8.92 0.88
CA PHE A 289 -5.10 -9.41 0.60
C PHE A 289 -4.11 -8.27 0.58
N GLU A 290 -2.91 -8.59 1.08
CA GLU A 290 -1.72 -7.76 1.09
C GLU A 290 -0.50 -8.64 0.82
N LEU A 291 0.34 -8.25 -0.14
CA LEU A 291 1.62 -8.90 -0.40
C LEU A 291 1.53 -10.45 -0.52
N PRO A 292 0.52 -11.01 -1.19
CA PRO A 292 0.18 -12.43 -1.05
C PRO A 292 1.11 -13.39 -1.79
N ALA A 293 2.16 -12.90 -2.45
CA ALA A 293 3.10 -13.72 -3.20
C ALA A 293 4.52 -13.69 -2.63
N TYR A 294 4.71 -13.15 -1.44
CA TYR A 294 5.99 -13.11 -0.73
C TYR A 294 6.02 -14.11 0.43
N GLU A 295 7.15 -14.78 0.62
CA GLU A 295 7.35 -15.72 1.72
C GLU A 295 7.91 -14.99 2.93
N PHE A 296 7.05 -14.71 3.92
CA PHE A 296 7.43 -14.00 5.13
C PHE A 296 8.01 -14.89 6.23
N ASP A 297 7.59 -16.16 6.31
CA ASP A 297 8.02 -17.10 7.33
C ASP A 297 7.81 -18.56 6.86
N SER A 298 8.20 -19.52 7.67
CA SER A 298 7.98 -20.95 7.47
C SER A 298 6.52 -21.41 7.67
N TYR A 299 5.66 -20.54 8.10
CA TYR A 299 4.21 -20.75 8.22
C TYR A 299 3.46 -19.46 7.84
N THR A 300 2.18 -19.60 7.56
CA THR A 300 1.30 -18.46 7.31
C THR A 300 0.21 -18.35 8.38
N THR A 301 -0.33 -17.16 8.53
CA THR A 301 -1.49 -16.90 9.39
C THR A 301 -2.54 -16.07 8.66
N THR A 302 -3.77 -16.10 9.14
CA THR A 302 -4.82 -15.19 8.71
C THR A 302 -5.19 -14.31 9.89
N TYR A 303 -5.04 -13.02 9.72
CA TYR A 303 -5.56 -12.05 10.68
C TYR A 303 -7.06 -11.88 10.46
N SER A 304 -7.81 -11.73 11.52
CA SER A 304 -9.26 -11.60 11.41
C SER A 304 -9.87 -10.73 12.49
N ALA A 305 -11.03 -10.22 12.19
CA ALA A 305 -11.94 -9.68 13.20
C ALA A 305 -12.22 -10.72 14.29
N PRO A 306 -12.37 -10.33 15.56
CA PRO A 306 -12.60 -11.26 16.67
C PRO A 306 -13.80 -12.19 16.46
N GLU A 307 -14.83 -11.72 15.78
CA GLU A 307 -16.05 -12.47 15.45
C GLU A 307 -15.77 -13.71 14.60
N MET A 308 -14.74 -13.63 13.74
CA MET A 308 -14.38 -14.71 12.81
C MET A 308 -13.39 -15.71 13.40
N PHE A 309 -12.74 -15.41 14.52
CA PHE A 309 -11.64 -16.20 15.06
C PHE A 309 -11.98 -17.67 15.31
N SER A 310 -13.12 -17.94 15.96
CA SER A 310 -13.54 -19.32 16.25
C SER A 310 -13.85 -20.11 14.98
N MET A 311 -14.45 -19.46 13.99
CA MET A 311 -14.76 -20.05 12.70
C MET A 311 -13.48 -20.37 11.92
N LEU A 312 -12.52 -19.45 11.88
CA LEU A 312 -11.22 -19.68 11.23
C LEU A 312 -10.44 -20.81 11.88
N ARG A 313 -10.37 -20.86 13.22
CA ARG A 313 -9.75 -21.98 13.93
C ARG A 313 -10.38 -23.32 13.60
N TYR A 314 -11.73 -23.36 13.55
CA TYR A 314 -12.43 -24.57 13.16
C TYR A 314 -12.12 -24.95 11.72
N PHE A 315 -12.16 -24.01 10.78
CA PHE A 315 -11.82 -24.23 9.39
C PHE A 315 -10.42 -24.85 9.23
N VAL A 316 -9.40 -24.25 9.86
CA VAL A 316 -8.03 -24.76 9.76
C VAL A 316 -7.88 -26.15 10.37
N ASN A 317 -8.51 -26.42 11.52
CA ASN A 317 -8.36 -27.69 12.22
C ASN A 317 -9.12 -28.84 11.54
N GLU A 318 -10.31 -28.57 10.98
CA GLU A 318 -11.18 -29.63 10.45
C GLU A 318 -10.97 -29.89 8.96
N TYR A 319 -10.69 -28.84 8.20
CA TYR A 319 -10.44 -28.97 6.77
C TYR A 319 -8.96 -29.08 6.46
N ALA A 320 -8.16 -29.08 7.57
CA ALA A 320 -6.75 -29.40 7.54
C ALA A 320 -6.10 -28.98 6.24
N TYR A 321 -5.95 -27.70 6.09
CA TYR A 321 -4.84 -27.32 5.26
C TYR A 321 -3.62 -27.77 6.03
N SER A 322 -3.44 -29.01 5.80
CA SER A 322 -2.40 -29.92 6.09
C SER A 322 -1.32 -29.50 7.09
N PRO A 323 -1.07 -30.31 8.12
CA PRO A 323 0.21 -30.32 8.80
C PRO A 323 1.38 -30.72 7.90
N GLU A 324 1.14 -31.16 6.65
CA GLU A 324 2.20 -31.39 5.70
C GLU A 324 2.75 -30.05 5.22
N PRO A 325 4.09 -29.91 5.16
CA PRO A 325 4.69 -28.70 4.63
C PRO A 325 4.13 -28.37 3.25
N VAL A 326 3.50 -27.23 3.11
CA VAL A 326 3.03 -26.76 1.81
C VAL A 326 4.12 -25.92 1.20
N GLY A 327 5.05 -26.56 0.52
CA GLY A 327 6.12 -25.89 -0.20
C GLY A 327 6.92 -24.92 0.68
N CYS A 328 6.59 -23.63 0.61
CA CYS A 328 7.25 -22.57 1.34
C CYS A 328 6.92 -22.51 2.83
N PHE A 329 5.79 -23.07 3.28
CA PHE A 329 5.38 -23.03 4.68
C PHE A 329 5.71 -24.34 5.39
N ALA A 330 6.97 -24.49 5.79
CA ALA A 330 7.47 -25.72 6.40
C ALA A 330 6.79 -26.09 7.72
N ASP A 331 6.34 -25.12 8.48
CA ASP A 331 5.66 -25.30 9.78
C ASP A 331 4.11 -25.33 9.64
N GLY A 332 3.58 -25.13 8.45
CA GLY A 332 2.15 -25.23 8.15
C GLY A 332 1.38 -23.91 8.24
N VAL A 333 0.09 -24.02 8.52
CA VAL A 333 -0.82 -22.87 8.61
C VAL A 333 -1.26 -22.67 10.05
N LEU A 334 -1.09 -21.47 10.55
CA LEU A 334 -1.58 -21.06 11.88
C LEU A 334 -2.74 -20.07 11.74
N THR A 335 -3.75 -20.25 12.58
CA THR A 335 -4.73 -19.20 12.83
C THR A 335 -4.39 -18.55 14.16
N GLU A 336 -3.62 -17.50 14.10
CA GLU A 336 -3.43 -16.63 15.24
C GLU A 336 -3.70 -15.21 14.80
N GLY A 337 -4.32 -14.45 15.62
CA GLY A 337 -4.49 -13.04 15.40
C GLY A 337 -5.92 -12.65 15.08
N TYR A 338 -6.52 -12.22 16.09
CA TYR A 338 -7.66 -11.35 16.13
C TYR A 338 -7.11 -9.92 16.24
N GLN A 339 -6.36 -9.47 15.25
CA GLN A 339 -5.93 -8.08 15.29
C GLN A 339 -6.74 -7.33 14.26
N THR A 340 -7.47 -6.40 14.77
CA THR A 340 -8.04 -5.32 13.99
C THR A 340 -6.90 -4.38 13.68
N TYR A 341 -6.20 -4.67 12.62
CA TYR A 341 -5.17 -3.78 12.16
C TYR A 341 -5.74 -2.69 11.27
N THR A 342 -5.12 -1.56 11.35
CA THR A 342 -5.32 -0.39 10.50
C THR A 342 -4.35 -0.41 9.34
N TYR A 343 -4.13 -1.58 8.69
CA TYR A 343 -3.01 -1.70 7.75
C TYR A 343 -3.41 -1.76 6.30
N SER A 344 -4.71 -1.93 6.02
CA SER A 344 -5.18 -2.02 4.65
C SER A 344 -6.69 -1.80 4.56
N ASP A 345 -7.26 -2.06 3.40
CA ASP A 345 -8.68 -1.90 3.09
C ASP A 345 -9.62 -2.61 4.07
N ASP A 346 -9.19 -3.73 4.67
CA ASP A 346 -9.96 -4.44 5.69
C ASP A 346 -10.33 -3.58 6.90
N PHE A 347 -9.49 -2.61 7.25
CA PHE A 347 -9.77 -1.68 8.33
C PHE A 347 -11.01 -0.83 8.07
N SER A 348 -11.16 -0.27 6.88
CA SER A 348 -12.31 0.54 6.51
C SER A 348 -13.63 -0.24 6.63
N TYR A 349 -13.65 -1.48 6.15
CA TYR A 349 -14.80 -2.36 6.24
C TYR A 349 -15.10 -2.79 7.68
N TYR A 350 -14.05 -3.17 8.43
CA TYR A 350 -14.21 -3.56 9.83
C TYR A 350 -14.76 -2.43 10.70
N LYS A 351 -14.25 -1.21 10.51
CA LYS A 351 -14.74 -0.02 11.23
C LYS A 351 -16.19 0.31 10.93
N ALA A 352 -16.66 0.00 9.75
CA ALA A 352 -18.07 0.12 9.37
C ALA A 352 -18.96 -1.00 9.94
N GLY A 353 -18.37 -2.09 10.44
CA GLY A 353 -19.09 -3.22 11.02
C GLY A 353 -19.17 -4.47 10.15
N VAL A 354 -18.29 -4.58 9.14
CA VAL A 354 -18.14 -5.78 8.32
C VAL A 354 -17.02 -6.65 8.89
N PRO A 355 -17.28 -7.91 9.28
CA PRO A 355 -16.22 -8.82 9.70
C PRO A 355 -15.17 -8.98 8.58
N SER A 356 -13.90 -8.75 8.90
CA SER A 356 -12.83 -8.73 7.89
C SER A 356 -11.67 -9.65 8.27
N THR A 357 -10.98 -10.13 7.23
CA THR A 357 -9.73 -10.87 7.36
C THR A 357 -8.69 -10.30 6.41
N VAL A 358 -7.42 -10.46 6.75
CA VAL A 358 -6.30 -10.22 5.84
C VAL A 358 -5.30 -11.36 5.94
N ASN A 359 -4.63 -11.71 4.85
CA ASN A 359 -3.59 -12.73 4.87
C ASN A 359 -2.39 -12.30 5.72
N GLY A 360 -1.69 -13.29 6.28
CA GLY A 360 -0.54 -13.02 7.14
C GLY A 360 0.65 -12.50 6.34
N PHE A 361 0.86 -11.22 6.40
CA PHE A 361 2.04 -10.52 5.88
C PHE A 361 2.88 -9.87 6.99
N LEU A 362 2.38 -9.92 8.24
CA LEU A 362 3.01 -9.34 9.43
C LEU A 362 3.20 -10.41 10.52
N LEU A 363 4.01 -11.42 10.27
CA LEU A 363 4.23 -12.47 11.28
C LEU A 363 5.33 -12.08 12.26
N GLN A 364 4.96 -12.07 13.52
CA GLN A 364 5.84 -11.72 14.64
C GLN A 364 6.31 -12.96 15.39
N LYS A 365 7.14 -13.78 14.77
CA LYS A 365 7.82 -14.81 15.55
C LYS A 365 9.10 -14.28 16.18
N ASP A 366 9.77 -13.38 15.52
CA ASP A 366 11.02 -12.78 15.97
C ASP A 366 11.20 -11.40 15.32
N MET A 367 11.19 -10.34 16.11
CA MET A 367 11.26 -8.96 15.59
C MET A 367 12.53 -8.64 14.79
N GLU A 368 13.57 -9.47 14.91
CA GLU A 368 14.81 -9.33 14.15
C GLU A 368 14.78 -10.04 12.78
N THR A 369 13.82 -10.97 12.58
CA THR A 369 13.71 -11.76 11.34
C THR A 369 12.40 -11.53 10.57
N VAL A 370 11.53 -10.69 11.08
CA VAL A 370 10.09 -10.68 10.86
C VAL A 370 9.63 -9.99 9.57
N PHE A 371 10.42 -9.10 9.00
CA PHE A 371 9.96 -8.29 7.88
C PHE A 371 11.02 -8.11 6.79
N PRO A 372 11.60 -9.18 6.21
CA PRO A 372 12.61 -8.98 5.17
C PRO A 372 12.06 -8.16 4.01
N PHE A 373 10.78 -8.34 3.63
CA PHE A 373 10.17 -7.54 2.59
C PHE A 373 10.08 -6.06 2.99
N TYR A 374 9.54 -5.76 4.16
CA TYR A 374 9.41 -4.38 4.66
C TYR A 374 10.75 -3.71 4.86
N ILE A 375 11.74 -4.44 5.35
CA ILE A 375 13.09 -3.89 5.53
C ILE A 375 13.74 -3.62 4.18
N ASP A 376 13.58 -4.53 3.23
CA ASP A 376 14.37 -4.52 2.00
C ASP A 376 13.64 -3.82 0.84
N TYR A 377 12.38 -4.14 0.56
CA TYR A 377 11.74 -3.82 -0.71
C TYR A 377 10.55 -2.87 -0.63
N TYR A 378 9.89 -2.80 0.53
CA TYR A 378 8.60 -2.14 0.70
C TYR A 378 8.62 -0.68 0.24
N HIS A 379 7.69 -0.33 -0.66
CA HIS A 379 7.53 1.00 -1.24
C HIS A 379 8.76 1.57 -1.95
N THR A 380 9.62 0.68 -2.47
CA THR A 380 10.83 1.06 -3.22
C THR A 380 10.76 0.66 -4.69
N GLN A 381 11.71 1.17 -5.49
CA GLN A 381 11.90 0.73 -6.88
C GLN A 381 12.31 -0.75 -7.00
N TYR A 382 12.60 -1.42 -5.89
CA TYR A 382 13.01 -2.84 -5.83
C TYR A 382 11.87 -3.79 -5.57
N ASP A 383 10.64 -3.30 -5.32
CA ASP A 383 9.44 -4.14 -5.34
C ASP A 383 9.08 -4.53 -6.77
N THR A 384 9.71 -5.59 -7.24
CA THR A 384 9.66 -6.07 -8.63
C THR A 384 9.26 -7.53 -8.71
N PRO A 385 8.96 -8.08 -9.91
CA PRO A 385 8.66 -9.49 -10.10
C PRO A 385 9.71 -10.50 -9.57
N ASP A 386 10.91 -10.04 -9.28
CA ASP A 386 11.96 -10.90 -8.71
C ASP A 386 11.66 -11.34 -7.28
N THR A 387 10.73 -10.66 -6.58
CA THR A 387 10.26 -11.01 -5.24
C THR A 387 9.17 -12.10 -5.23
N TYR A 388 8.70 -12.54 -6.42
CA TYR A 388 7.57 -13.46 -6.56
C TYR A 388 7.90 -14.88 -6.10
N ASN A 389 7.03 -15.43 -5.25
CA ASN A 389 7.05 -16.85 -4.90
C ASN A 389 5.77 -17.55 -5.38
N ASP A 390 5.93 -18.38 -6.43
CA ASP A 390 4.82 -19.13 -7.06
C ASP A 390 4.14 -20.13 -6.10
N ALA A 391 4.89 -20.73 -5.16
CA ALA A 391 4.33 -21.67 -4.20
C ALA A 391 3.42 -20.94 -3.18
N VAL A 392 3.82 -19.77 -2.73
CA VAL A 392 3.01 -18.91 -1.84
C VAL A 392 1.73 -18.48 -2.54
N MET A 393 1.83 -17.97 -3.76
CA MET A 393 0.66 -17.55 -4.52
C MET A 393 -0.33 -18.70 -4.74
N LYS A 394 0.14 -19.85 -5.16
CA LYS A 394 -0.72 -21.04 -5.34
C LYS A 394 -1.38 -21.48 -4.04
N PHE A 395 -0.63 -21.47 -2.94
CA PHE A 395 -1.18 -21.78 -1.63
C PHE A 395 -2.30 -20.81 -1.27
N ASN A 396 -2.07 -19.50 -1.40
CA ASN A 396 -3.06 -18.49 -1.05
C ASN A 396 -4.32 -18.59 -1.92
N ILE A 397 -4.21 -18.83 -3.22
CA ILE A 397 -5.36 -19.09 -4.10
C ILE A 397 -6.19 -20.27 -3.58
N GLN A 398 -5.55 -21.37 -3.20
CA GLN A 398 -6.23 -22.58 -2.73
C GLN A 398 -6.84 -22.38 -1.34
N TYR A 399 -6.07 -21.86 -0.41
CA TYR A 399 -6.49 -21.68 0.98
C TYR A 399 -7.62 -20.68 1.10
N TYR A 400 -7.47 -19.48 0.55
CA TYR A 400 -8.50 -18.44 0.64
C TYR A 400 -9.68 -18.72 -0.29
N GLY A 401 -9.49 -19.41 -1.39
CA GLY A 401 -10.57 -19.95 -2.20
C GLY A 401 -11.44 -20.92 -1.39
N ALA A 402 -10.81 -21.87 -0.68
CA ALA A 402 -11.53 -22.80 0.19
C ALA A 402 -12.17 -22.10 1.39
N LEU A 403 -11.51 -21.13 2.00
CA LEU A 403 -12.08 -20.33 3.09
C LEU A 403 -13.33 -19.57 2.63
N THR A 404 -13.28 -18.93 1.45
CA THR A 404 -14.43 -18.24 0.85
C THR A 404 -15.60 -19.20 0.66
N MET A 405 -15.35 -20.39 0.11
CA MET A 405 -16.39 -21.43 -0.06
C MET A 405 -16.92 -21.96 1.28
N TYR A 406 -16.06 -22.06 2.30
CA TYR A 406 -16.47 -22.48 3.64
C TYR A 406 -17.38 -21.46 4.31
N ILE A 407 -17.04 -20.16 4.22
CA ILE A 407 -17.90 -19.08 4.73
C ILE A 407 -19.24 -19.09 4.00
N ASP A 408 -19.23 -19.23 2.68
CA ASP A 408 -20.45 -19.28 1.85
C ASP A 408 -21.40 -20.42 2.25
N GLN A 409 -20.87 -21.58 2.65
CA GLN A 409 -21.67 -22.75 3.05
C GLN A 409 -22.05 -22.77 4.54
N THR A 410 -21.50 -21.86 5.34
CA THR A 410 -21.79 -21.76 6.76
C THR A 410 -23.09 -20.96 6.96
N PRO A 411 -24.08 -21.47 7.73
CA PRO A 411 -25.29 -20.71 8.03
C PRO A 411 -24.94 -19.37 8.72
N ALA A 412 -25.58 -18.30 8.27
CA ALA A 412 -25.41 -16.95 8.81
C ALA A 412 -25.92 -16.84 10.26
#